data_54f735700c2894bb5813b64c7028dde6
#
_entry.id   54f735700c2894bb5813b64c7028dde6
#
_cell.length_a   1.000
_cell.length_b   1.000
_cell.length_c   1.000
_cell.angle_alpha   90.00
_cell.angle_beta   90.00
_cell.angle_gamma   90.00
#
_symmetry.space_group_name_H-M   'P 1'
#
loop_
_entity.id
_entity.type
_entity.pdbx_description
1 polymer ?
#
loop_
_entity_poly.entity_id
_entity_poly.type
_entity_poly.pdbx_seq_one_letter_code
_entity_poly.pdbx_strand_id
1 'polypeptide(L)'
;MVENDEFDIVISDLQMPDVSGLDLLKAKKEDSNFIMITGFGSIDSAVEAMKLGAFDYIGKPFNLEEFIIKFDKAVENIELNKKVANLRSQVDDSASFSSIIGKSRKMMHVFDMIRNVARTDANVLIEGQSGTGKELVARAIHHNSPRGEGPFIAINCSAIPDNLLESELFGHTKGAYTGAIDAQKGVFELAHGGTLLLDEIAEMPFNLQSKLLRVIETWEIKPLGSDKVKKVDVRLLSATNRNIKEMIDEKKFREDLFYRIATVAISLPSLDERKDDIAMLADHFVKKISAKMNKQFALKGDAIEVLTNHHWQGNVRELENVIERALISSDTDLLGRHNFRFLVSNGNDEESISMGGNMELK
;
A
#
# COMPACT_ATOMS: atom_id res chain seq x y z
N MET A 1 -18.91 -34.33 5.08
CA MET A 1 -18.83 -33.52 3.85
C MET A 1 -18.47 -32.09 4.16
N VAL A 2 -19.24 -31.32 4.93
CA VAL A 2 -18.96 -29.90 5.18
C VAL A 2 -17.65 -29.65 5.96
N GLU A 3 -17.15 -30.60 6.71
CA GLU A 3 -15.90 -30.49 7.48
C GLU A 3 -14.62 -30.69 6.63
N ASN A 4 -14.69 -31.40 5.50
CA ASN A 4 -13.53 -31.76 4.70
C ASN A 4 -13.48 -31.11 3.32
N ASP A 5 -14.59 -30.61 2.81
CA ASP A 5 -14.67 -29.98 1.48
C ASP A 5 -14.84 -28.48 1.61
N GLU A 6 -14.31 -27.72 0.65
CA GLU A 6 -14.44 -26.26 0.58
C GLU A 6 -15.62 -25.89 -0.30
N PHE A 7 -16.64 -25.27 0.31
CA PHE A 7 -17.81 -24.76 -0.40
C PHE A 7 -17.89 -23.24 -0.24
N ASP A 8 -18.08 -22.53 -1.32
CA ASP A 8 -18.30 -21.07 -1.31
C ASP A 8 -19.68 -20.73 -0.72
N ILE A 9 -20.71 -21.53 -1.03
CA ILE A 9 -22.08 -21.37 -0.53
C ILE A 9 -22.59 -22.70 0.00
N VAL A 10 -23.15 -22.67 1.21
CA VAL A 10 -23.84 -23.80 1.81
C VAL A 10 -25.30 -23.43 2.00
N ILE A 11 -26.21 -24.29 1.47
CA ILE A 11 -27.65 -24.13 1.66
C ILE A 11 -28.13 -25.34 2.42
N SER A 12 -28.75 -25.13 3.57
CA SER A 12 -29.22 -26.21 4.42
C SER A 12 -30.60 -25.94 4.99
N ASP A 13 -31.39 -27.01 5.11
CA ASP A 13 -32.63 -26.95 5.89
C ASP A 13 -32.27 -26.89 7.39
N LEU A 14 -33.07 -26.15 8.14
CA LEU A 14 -32.95 -26.06 9.58
C LEU A 14 -33.22 -27.41 10.26
N GLN A 15 -34.22 -28.14 9.78
CA GLN A 15 -34.62 -29.43 10.32
C GLN A 15 -34.30 -30.57 9.35
N MET A 16 -33.31 -31.36 9.69
CA MET A 16 -32.92 -32.58 8.97
C MET A 16 -32.91 -33.77 9.93
N PRO A 17 -33.09 -35.00 9.43
CA PRO A 17 -33.31 -36.20 10.30
C PRO A 17 -32.14 -36.48 11.25
N ASP A 18 -30.88 -36.27 10.82
CA ASP A 18 -29.69 -36.75 11.56
C ASP A 18 -28.88 -35.62 12.16
N VAL A 19 -28.87 -34.42 11.54
CA VAL A 19 -28.06 -33.26 11.95
C VAL A 19 -28.88 -31.98 11.75
N SER A 20 -28.88 -31.10 12.73
CA SER A 20 -29.54 -29.78 12.59
C SER A 20 -28.75 -28.86 11.66
N GLY A 21 -29.46 -28.05 10.86
CA GLY A 21 -28.83 -27.00 10.04
C GLY A 21 -28.02 -26.00 10.89
N LEU A 22 -28.41 -25.77 12.17
CA LEU A 22 -27.63 -24.94 13.10
C LEU A 22 -26.30 -25.59 13.50
N ASP A 23 -26.24 -26.91 13.61
CA ASP A 23 -24.99 -27.60 13.91
C ASP A 23 -24.03 -27.55 12.71
N LEU A 24 -24.56 -27.64 11.49
CA LEU A 24 -23.77 -27.43 10.27
C LEU A 24 -23.27 -25.98 10.16
N LEU A 25 -24.09 -25.00 10.56
CA LEU A 25 -23.71 -23.59 10.57
C LEU A 25 -22.55 -23.33 11.54
N LYS A 26 -22.55 -23.96 12.72
CA LYS A 26 -21.46 -23.88 13.71
C LYS A 26 -20.17 -24.53 13.22
N ALA A 27 -20.28 -25.57 12.39
CA ALA A 27 -19.15 -26.31 11.81
C ALA A 27 -18.64 -25.72 10.50
N LYS A 28 -19.25 -24.63 9.97
CA LYS A 28 -18.85 -24.02 8.71
C LYS A 28 -17.47 -23.38 8.81
N LYS A 29 -16.73 -23.34 7.70
CA LYS A 29 -15.52 -22.50 7.57
C LYS A 29 -15.86 -21.01 7.50
N GLU A 30 -14.97 -20.14 7.97
CA GLU A 30 -15.22 -18.68 8.06
C GLU A 30 -15.56 -18.03 6.71
N ASP A 31 -15.00 -18.53 5.61
CA ASP A 31 -15.14 -17.93 4.27
C ASP A 31 -16.37 -18.36 3.47
N SER A 32 -17.24 -19.26 4.02
CA SER A 32 -18.42 -19.74 3.30
C SER A 32 -19.68 -18.97 3.66
N ASN A 33 -20.49 -18.57 2.68
CA ASN A 33 -21.83 -18.03 2.90
C ASN A 33 -22.83 -19.13 3.18
N PHE A 34 -23.54 -19.05 4.30
CA PHE A 34 -24.53 -20.05 4.71
C PHE A 34 -25.94 -19.50 4.60
N ILE A 35 -26.79 -20.10 3.75
CA ILE A 35 -28.21 -19.75 3.61
C ILE A 35 -29.05 -20.84 4.31
N MET A 36 -29.79 -20.43 5.33
CA MET A 36 -30.65 -21.33 6.09
C MET A 36 -32.05 -21.40 5.47
N ILE A 37 -32.57 -22.61 5.21
CA ILE A 37 -33.98 -22.80 4.82
C ILE A 37 -34.77 -23.17 6.08
N THR A 38 -35.87 -22.44 6.37
CA THR A 38 -36.68 -22.69 7.56
C THR A 38 -38.13 -23.02 7.20
N GLY A 39 -38.77 -23.92 7.96
CA GLY A 39 -40.20 -24.19 7.83
C GLY A 39 -41.07 -23.15 8.55
N PHE A 40 -42.37 -23.27 8.36
CA PHE A 40 -43.37 -22.40 8.98
C PHE A 40 -43.20 -22.33 10.52
N GLY A 41 -43.00 -21.14 11.08
CA GLY A 41 -43.32 -20.84 12.46
C GLY A 41 -42.20 -20.39 13.41
N SER A 42 -40.96 -20.12 12.96
CA SER A 42 -39.96 -19.65 13.91
C SER A 42 -39.12 -18.46 13.41
N ILE A 43 -39.69 -17.29 13.60
CA ILE A 43 -38.90 -16.03 13.54
C ILE A 43 -37.70 -16.16 14.49
N ASP A 44 -37.86 -16.84 15.64
CA ASP A 44 -36.81 -17.07 16.63
C ASP A 44 -35.65 -17.90 16.06
N SER A 45 -35.91 -18.95 15.29
CA SER A 45 -34.86 -19.78 14.68
C SER A 45 -34.12 -19.07 13.57
N ALA A 46 -34.81 -18.21 12.79
CA ALA A 46 -34.14 -17.37 11.79
C ALA A 46 -33.21 -16.34 12.46
N VAL A 47 -33.68 -15.71 13.54
CA VAL A 47 -32.88 -14.78 14.34
C VAL A 47 -31.69 -15.49 14.98
N GLU A 48 -31.84 -16.71 15.45
CA GLU A 48 -30.73 -17.52 16.00
C GLU A 48 -29.70 -17.85 14.91
N ALA A 49 -30.13 -18.30 13.74
CA ALA A 49 -29.25 -18.55 12.60
C ALA A 49 -28.43 -17.31 12.21
N MET A 50 -29.08 -16.14 12.15
CA MET A 50 -28.39 -14.87 11.87
C MET A 50 -27.38 -14.50 12.96
N LYS A 51 -27.70 -14.72 14.23
CA LYS A 51 -26.75 -14.49 15.35
C LYS A 51 -25.55 -15.43 15.30
N LEU A 52 -25.72 -16.64 14.78
CA LEU A 52 -24.67 -17.64 14.60
C LEU A 52 -23.85 -17.43 13.32
N GLY A 53 -24.14 -16.37 12.56
CA GLY A 53 -23.38 -16.00 11.37
C GLY A 53 -23.88 -16.63 10.06
N ALA A 54 -25.17 -16.96 9.95
CA ALA A 54 -25.76 -17.23 8.63
C ALA A 54 -25.74 -15.96 7.78
N PHE A 55 -25.50 -16.12 6.47
CA PHE A 55 -25.54 -15.02 5.52
C PHE A 55 -26.97 -14.51 5.29
N ASP A 56 -27.93 -15.43 5.11
CA ASP A 56 -29.34 -15.12 5.01
C ASP A 56 -30.19 -16.38 5.35
N TYR A 57 -31.50 -16.21 5.41
CA TYR A 57 -32.45 -17.31 5.59
C TYR A 57 -33.60 -17.24 4.58
N ILE A 58 -34.25 -18.36 4.29
CA ILE A 58 -35.40 -18.48 3.39
C ILE A 58 -36.50 -19.26 4.08
N GLY A 59 -37.70 -18.67 4.19
CA GLY A 59 -38.87 -19.31 4.80
C GLY A 59 -39.61 -20.18 3.80
N LYS A 60 -39.97 -21.43 4.18
CA LYS A 60 -40.88 -22.29 3.39
C LYS A 60 -42.32 -21.91 3.64
N PRO A 61 -43.22 -21.87 2.61
CA PRO A 61 -42.92 -22.06 1.19
C PRO A 61 -42.29 -20.80 0.59
N PHE A 62 -41.21 -20.96 -0.19
CA PHE A 62 -40.57 -19.85 -0.93
C PHE A 62 -40.79 -20.00 -2.43
N ASN A 63 -40.76 -18.87 -3.13
CA ASN A 63 -40.79 -18.85 -4.59
C ASN A 63 -39.35 -18.84 -5.15
N LEU A 64 -39.21 -19.21 -6.42
CA LEU A 64 -37.91 -19.27 -7.08
C LEU A 64 -37.24 -17.89 -7.16
N GLU A 65 -38.04 -16.81 -7.30
CA GLU A 65 -37.49 -15.44 -7.38
C GLU A 65 -36.82 -15.01 -6.07
N GLU A 66 -37.45 -15.28 -4.92
CA GLU A 66 -36.86 -15.01 -3.60
C GLU A 66 -35.56 -15.78 -3.40
N PHE A 67 -35.54 -17.06 -3.78
CA PHE A 67 -34.35 -17.89 -3.70
C PHE A 67 -33.22 -17.32 -4.55
N ILE A 68 -33.48 -16.98 -5.83
CA ILE A 68 -32.49 -16.42 -6.75
C ILE A 68 -31.91 -15.11 -6.21
N ILE A 69 -32.74 -14.20 -5.73
CA ILE A 69 -32.27 -12.91 -5.19
C ILE A 69 -31.29 -13.11 -4.02
N LYS A 70 -31.59 -14.03 -3.10
CA LYS A 70 -30.72 -14.28 -1.95
C LYS A 70 -29.45 -15.03 -2.33
N PHE A 71 -29.56 -15.95 -3.29
CA PHE A 71 -28.42 -16.69 -3.84
C PHE A 71 -27.46 -15.75 -4.58
N ASP A 72 -27.97 -14.87 -5.45
CA ASP A 72 -27.17 -13.90 -6.20
C ASP A 72 -26.44 -12.93 -5.25
N LYS A 73 -27.09 -12.47 -4.18
CA LYS A 73 -26.42 -11.69 -3.14
C LYS A 73 -25.28 -12.43 -2.45
N ALA A 74 -25.43 -13.73 -2.21
CA ALA A 74 -24.38 -14.56 -1.63
C ALA A 74 -23.21 -14.72 -2.59
N VAL A 75 -23.47 -14.92 -3.90
CA VAL A 75 -22.45 -14.97 -4.96
C VAL A 75 -21.70 -13.64 -5.05
N GLU A 76 -22.42 -12.51 -5.15
CA GLU A 76 -21.82 -11.17 -5.20
C GLU A 76 -20.92 -10.89 -4.00
N ASN A 77 -21.36 -11.27 -2.79
CA ASN A 77 -20.56 -11.13 -1.58
C ASN A 77 -19.25 -11.94 -1.64
N ILE A 78 -19.29 -13.18 -2.16
CA ILE A 78 -18.09 -14.01 -2.34
C ILE A 78 -17.15 -13.41 -3.37
N GLU A 79 -17.67 -12.93 -4.50
CA GLU A 79 -16.86 -12.28 -5.54
C GLU A 79 -16.19 -11.01 -5.01
N LEU A 80 -16.90 -10.20 -4.23
CA LEU A 80 -16.35 -9.03 -3.55
C LEU A 80 -15.25 -9.41 -2.56
N ASN A 81 -15.48 -10.43 -1.73
CA ASN A 81 -14.48 -10.91 -0.77
C ASN A 81 -13.23 -11.49 -1.48
N LYS A 82 -13.41 -12.28 -2.55
CA LYS A 82 -12.31 -12.77 -3.39
C LYS A 82 -11.56 -11.62 -4.06
N LYS A 83 -12.25 -10.58 -4.52
CA LYS A 83 -11.64 -9.39 -5.12
C LYS A 83 -10.86 -8.57 -4.09
N VAL A 84 -11.39 -8.42 -2.88
CA VAL A 84 -10.70 -7.78 -1.76
C VAL A 84 -9.47 -8.59 -1.34
N ALA A 85 -9.58 -9.92 -1.24
CA ALA A 85 -8.47 -10.80 -0.93
C ALA A 85 -7.37 -10.75 -2.01
N ASN A 86 -7.74 -10.76 -3.30
CA ASN A 86 -6.80 -10.60 -4.41
C ASN A 86 -6.14 -9.22 -4.44
N LEU A 87 -6.88 -8.16 -4.14
CA LEU A 87 -6.32 -6.82 -4.01
C LEU A 87 -5.37 -6.72 -2.80
N ARG A 88 -5.72 -7.36 -1.69
CA ARG A 88 -4.85 -7.48 -0.52
C ARG A 88 -3.59 -8.28 -0.84
N SER A 89 -3.69 -9.45 -1.50
CA SER A 89 -2.51 -10.24 -1.87
C SER A 89 -1.59 -9.49 -2.85
N GLN A 90 -2.13 -8.71 -3.80
CA GLN A 90 -1.31 -7.85 -4.66
C GLN A 90 -0.61 -6.73 -3.90
N VAL A 91 -1.22 -6.24 -2.82
CA VAL A 91 -0.60 -5.29 -1.87
C VAL A 91 0.40 -6.03 -0.96
N ASP A 92 0.09 -7.25 -0.51
CA ASP A 92 0.91 -8.08 0.38
C ASP A 92 2.15 -8.64 -0.33
N ASP A 93 2.08 -9.01 -1.62
CA ASP A 93 3.25 -9.38 -2.43
C ASP A 93 4.24 -8.21 -2.56
N SER A 94 3.76 -6.96 -2.52
CA SER A 94 4.60 -5.78 -2.46
C SER A 94 5.08 -5.43 -1.04
N ALA A 95 4.51 -6.03 0.01
CA ALA A 95 4.73 -5.68 1.41
C ALA A 95 5.70 -6.59 2.17
N SER A 96 6.03 -7.78 1.62
CA SER A 96 6.97 -8.70 2.27
C SER A 96 8.43 -8.30 2.04
N PHE A 97 9.38 -8.82 2.83
CA PHE A 97 10.81 -8.68 2.57
C PHE A 97 11.21 -9.10 1.14
N SER A 98 10.43 -9.98 0.51
CA SER A 98 10.61 -10.43 -0.88
C SER A 98 10.46 -9.31 -1.91
N SER A 99 9.77 -8.23 -1.57
CA SER A 99 9.59 -7.07 -2.46
C SER A 99 10.78 -6.10 -2.47
N ILE A 100 11.64 -6.15 -1.44
CA ILE A 100 12.86 -5.33 -1.38
C ILE A 100 14.04 -6.14 -1.90
N ILE A 101 14.48 -5.80 -3.11
CA ILE A 101 15.55 -6.51 -3.81
C ILE A 101 16.89 -5.85 -3.51
N GLY A 102 17.85 -6.66 -3.06
CA GLY A 102 19.21 -6.22 -2.78
C GLY A 102 20.04 -7.33 -2.12
N LYS A 103 21.32 -7.39 -2.46
CA LYS A 103 22.33 -8.30 -1.87
C LYS A 103 23.58 -7.56 -1.43
N SER A 104 23.68 -6.27 -1.76
CA SER A 104 24.81 -5.45 -1.38
C SER A 104 24.94 -5.35 0.15
N ARG A 105 26.17 -5.16 0.64
CA ARG A 105 26.44 -5.03 2.08
C ARG A 105 25.61 -3.91 2.74
N LYS A 106 25.40 -2.79 2.03
CA LYS A 106 24.57 -1.68 2.52
C LYS A 106 23.11 -2.09 2.67
N MET A 107 22.55 -2.83 1.71
CA MET A 107 21.17 -3.31 1.79
C MET A 107 21.00 -4.40 2.87
N MET A 108 21.98 -5.27 3.07
CA MET A 108 21.93 -6.26 4.16
C MET A 108 21.84 -5.57 5.53
N HIS A 109 22.58 -4.47 5.74
CA HIS A 109 22.44 -3.67 6.96
C HIS A 109 21.03 -3.07 7.11
N VAL A 110 20.44 -2.56 6.02
CA VAL A 110 19.05 -2.06 6.02
C VAL A 110 18.09 -3.18 6.41
N PHE A 111 18.22 -4.39 5.86
CA PHE A 111 17.37 -5.54 6.21
C PHE A 111 17.48 -5.91 7.70
N ASP A 112 18.69 -5.87 8.26
CA ASP A 112 18.87 -6.15 9.68
C ASP A 112 18.20 -5.08 10.56
N MET A 113 18.31 -3.81 10.19
CA MET A 113 17.60 -2.72 10.88
C MET A 113 16.06 -2.89 10.79
N ILE A 114 15.53 -3.23 9.61
CA ILE A 114 14.09 -3.49 9.44
C ILE A 114 13.64 -4.63 10.38
N ARG A 115 14.37 -5.77 10.42
CA ARG A 115 14.02 -6.91 11.28
C ARG A 115 14.00 -6.53 12.76
N ASN A 116 14.99 -5.74 13.19
CA ASN A 116 15.08 -5.32 14.59
C ASN A 116 13.98 -4.36 14.98
N VAL A 117 13.72 -3.34 14.15
CA VAL A 117 12.73 -2.31 14.46
C VAL A 117 11.29 -2.79 14.27
N ALA A 118 11.04 -3.74 13.37
CA ALA A 118 9.71 -4.28 13.12
C ALA A 118 9.06 -4.85 14.38
N ARG A 119 9.86 -5.45 15.27
CA ARG A 119 9.41 -6.07 16.53
C ARG A 119 9.06 -5.08 17.65
N THR A 120 9.23 -3.78 17.40
CA THR A 120 9.01 -2.72 18.38
C THR A 120 7.93 -1.75 17.89
N ASP A 121 7.37 -0.95 18.79
CA ASP A 121 6.46 0.17 18.45
C ASP A 121 7.20 1.51 18.29
N ALA A 122 8.54 1.49 18.19
CA ALA A 122 9.34 2.70 18.03
C ALA A 122 8.97 3.44 16.73
N ASN A 123 8.95 4.76 16.78
CA ASN A 123 8.84 5.61 15.61
C ASN A 123 10.10 5.47 14.75
N VAL A 124 9.94 5.40 13.46
CA VAL A 124 11.04 5.21 12.50
C VAL A 124 11.06 6.34 11.49
N LEU A 125 12.22 6.95 11.31
CA LEU A 125 12.49 7.85 10.20
C LEU A 125 13.26 7.11 9.11
N ILE A 126 12.72 7.07 7.89
CA ILE A 126 13.33 6.46 6.72
C ILE A 126 13.87 7.57 5.82
N GLU A 127 15.18 7.66 5.74
CA GLU A 127 15.87 8.67 4.95
C GLU A 127 16.42 8.04 3.66
N GLY A 128 16.41 8.80 2.57
CA GLY A 128 17.01 8.36 1.30
C GLY A 128 16.51 9.18 0.13
N GLN A 129 17.29 9.24 -0.94
CA GLN A 129 16.95 9.95 -2.16
C GLN A 129 15.61 9.49 -2.75
N SER A 130 15.01 10.31 -3.62
CA SER A 130 13.80 9.92 -4.34
C SER A 130 14.03 8.64 -5.15
N GLY A 131 13.05 7.74 -5.15
CA GLY A 131 13.13 6.49 -5.93
C GLY A 131 13.99 5.38 -5.32
N THR A 132 14.52 5.52 -4.09
CA THR A 132 15.32 4.46 -3.41
C THR A 132 14.49 3.31 -2.84
N GLY A 133 13.14 3.50 -2.67
CA GLY A 133 12.24 2.49 -2.15
C GLY A 133 11.81 2.69 -0.69
N LYS A 134 11.78 3.93 -0.18
CA LYS A 134 11.40 4.26 1.20
C LYS A 134 10.04 3.68 1.61
N GLU A 135 9.03 3.77 0.74
CA GLU A 135 7.70 3.21 1.00
C GLU A 135 7.73 1.67 1.12
N LEU A 136 8.52 0.97 0.29
CA LEU A 136 8.67 -0.49 0.40
C LEU A 136 9.27 -0.89 1.75
N VAL A 137 10.24 -0.11 2.26
CA VAL A 137 10.82 -0.32 3.59
C VAL A 137 9.77 -0.09 4.68
N ALA A 138 8.95 0.95 4.59
CA ALA A 138 7.87 1.20 5.55
C ALA A 138 6.84 0.06 5.56
N ARG A 139 6.43 -0.44 4.39
CA ARG A 139 5.53 -1.60 4.26
C ARG A 139 6.15 -2.87 4.86
N ALA A 140 7.45 -3.11 4.60
CA ALA A 140 8.14 -4.25 5.18
C ALA A 140 8.24 -4.16 6.71
N ILE A 141 8.46 -2.98 7.28
CA ILE A 141 8.43 -2.76 8.74
C ILE A 141 7.04 -3.09 9.30
N HIS A 142 5.98 -2.58 8.68
CA HIS A 142 4.60 -2.82 9.10
C HIS A 142 4.26 -4.31 9.05
N HIS A 143 4.45 -4.95 7.91
CA HIS A 143 4.09 -6.35 7.67
C HIS A 143 4.80 -7.32 8.62
N ASN A 144 6.06 -7.03 9.00
CA ASN A 144 6.83 -7.85 9.93
C ASN A 144 6.67 -7.42 11.41
N SER A 145 5.69 -6.56 11.71
CA SER A 145 5.41 -6.07 13.05
C SER A 145 4.22 -6.80 13.70
N PRO A 146 4.02 -6.68 15.03
CA PRO A 146 2.81 -7.14 15.68
C PRO A 146 1.52 -6.49 15.15
N ARG A 147 1.63 -5.39 14.40
CA ARG A 147 0.51 -4.66 13.77
C ARG A 147 0.32 -5.01 12.29
N GLY A 148 1.01 -6.04 11.78
CA GLY A 148 1.03 -6.41 10.37
C GLY A 148 -0.34 -6.75 9.78
N GLU A 149 -1.27 -7.25 10.60
CA GLU A 149 -2.67 -7.51 10.23
C GLU A 149 -3.57 -6.27 10.32
N GLY A 150 -3.07 -5.17 10.92
CA GLY A 150 -3.79 -3.91 11.06
C GLY A 150 -3.72 -3.05 9.80
N PRO A 151 -4.41 -1.89 9.79
CA PRO A 151 -4.36 -0.98 8.65
C PRO A 151 -2.97 -0.37 8.46
N PHE A 152 -2.50 -0.32 7.20
CA PHE A 152 -1.36 0.49 6.78
C PHE A 152 -1.88 1.67 5.96
N ILE A 153 -1.79 2.86 6.55
CA ILE A 153 -2.22 4.10 5.88
C ILE A 153 -0.97 4.90 5.52
N ALA A 154 -0.84 5.29 4.27
CA ALA A 154 0.24 6.14 3.79
C ALA A 154 -0.33 7.47 3.27
N ILE A 155 0.29 8.57 3.65
CA ILE A 155 -0.04 9.91 3.15
C ILE A 155 1.25 10.61 2.73
N ASN A 156 1.23 11.20 1.54
CA ASN A 156 2.36 12.00 1.06
C ASN A 156 2.09 13.47 1.35
N CYS A 157 2.90 14.07 2.23
CA CYS A 157 2.73 15.45 2.67
C CYS A 157 2.92 16.47 1.55
N SER A 158 3.71 16.14 0.51
CA SER A 158 3.95 17.04 -0.62
C SER A 158 2.84 17.04 -1.67
N ALA A 159 2.01 15.98 -1.70
CA ALA A 159 0.96 15.81 -2.71
C ALA A 159 -0.35 16.55 -2.34
N ILE A 160 -0.47 17.04 -1.11
CA ILE A 160 -1.70 17.63 -0.58
C ILE A 160 -1.45 19.12 -0.35
N PRO A 161 -2.35 20.00 -0.82
CA PRO A 161 -2.27 21.42 -0.51
C PRO A 161 -2.24 21.70 1.01
N ASP A 162 -1.42 22.64 1.44
CA ASP A 162 -1.18 22.97 2.87
C ASP A 162 -2.48 23.18 3.67
N ASN A 163 -3.47 23.84 3.06
CA ASN A 163 -4.76 24.14 3.67
C ASN A 163 -5.65 22.90 3.87
N LEU A 164 -5.39 21.80 3.16
CA LEU A 164 -6.13 20.55 3.27
C LEU A 164 -5.39 19.50 4.10
N LEU A 165 -4.07 19.60 4.20
CA LEU A 165 -3.24 18.61 4.90
C LEU A 165 -3.66 18.43 6.37
N GLU A 166 -4.03 19.50 7.05
CA GLU A 166 -4.54 19.43 8.43
C GLU A 166 -5.83 18.59 8.51
N SER A 167 -6.76 18.81 7.58
CA SER A 167 -8.02 18.09 7.50
C SER A 167 -7.82 16.61 7.16
N GLU A 168 -6.89 16.31 6.27
CA GLU A 168 -6.56 14.92 5.92
C GLU A 168 -5.90 14.19 7.09
N LEU A 169 -5.01 14.86 7.84
CA LEU A 169 -4.34 14.26 9.00
C LEU A 169 -5.30 13.98 10.15
N PHE A 170 -6.09 14.97 10.56
CA PHE A 170 -6.85 14.93 11.83
C PHE A 170 -8.37 14.76 11.64
N GLY A 171 -8.85 14.92 10.39
CA GLY A 171 -10.28 14.89 10.07
C GLY A 171 -10.98 16.22 10.34
N HIS A 172 -12.22 16.31 9.92
CA HIS A 172 -13.06 17.50 10.13
C HIS A 172 -14.53 17.14 10.36
N THR A 173 -15.24 18.04 11.03
CA THR A 173 -16.71 17.99 11.14
C THR A 173 -17.35 18.76 9.99
N LYS A 174 -18.62 18.48 9.71
CA LYS A 174 -19.42 19.25 8.76
C LYS A 174 -19.37 20.75 9.12
N GLY A 175 -19.06 21.59 8.13
CA GLY A 175 -18.98 23.04 8.30
C GLY A 175 -17.69 23.57 8.96
N ALA A 176 -16.65 22.74 9.12
CA ALA A 176 -15.39 23.14 9.73
C ALA A 176 -14.64 24.21 8.92
N TYR A 177 -14.82 24.25 7.61
CA TYR A 177 -14.30 25.26 6.69
C TYR A 177 -15.20 25.40 5.47
N THR A 178 -14.98 26.43 4.65
CA THR A 178 -15.76 26.65 3.41
C THR A 178 -15.50 25.51 2.43
N GLY A 179 -16.53 24.65 2.23
CA GLY A 179 -16.44 23.44 1.40
C GLY A 179 -16.52 22.13 2.19
N ALA A 180 -16.50 22.14 3.53
CA ALA A 180 -16.72 20.95 4.36
C ALA A 180 -18.23 20.57 4.40
N ILE A 181 -18.69 19.92 3.32
CA ILE A 181 -20.11 19.54 3.15
C ILE A 181 -20.49 18.43 4.14
N ASP A 182 -19.59 17.45 4.35
CA ASP A 182 -19.78 16.31 5.23
C ASP A 182 -18.62 16.20 6.22
N ALA A 183 -18.77 15.39 7.27
CA ALA A 183 -17.69 15.09 8.20
C ALA A 183 -16.81 13.98 7.61
N GLN A 184 -15.47 14.11 7.77
CA GLN A 184 -14.49 13.13 7.28
C GLN A 184 -13.53 12.73 8.39
N LYS A 185 -13.21 11.43 8.48
CA LYS A 185 -12.18 10.91 9.37
C LYS A 185 -10.81 11.21 8.81
N GLY A 186 -9.87 11.63 9.68
CA GLY A 186 -8.47 11.81 9.32
C GLY A 186 -7.69 10.51 9.28
N VAL A 187 -6.50 10.53 8.65
CA VAL A 187 -5.64 9.35 8.49
C VAL A 187 -5.17 8.78 9.83
N PHE A 188 -5.01 9.59 10.88
CA PHE A 188 -4.73 9.08 12.22
C PHE A 188 -5.86 8.21 12.79
N GLU A 189 -7.12 8.57 12.53
CA GLU A 189 -8.27 7.76 12.93
C GLU A 189 -8.37 6.49 12.08
N LEU A 190 -8.10 6.57 10.78
CA LEU A 190 -8.11 5.44 9.85
C LEU A 190 -7.00 4.43 10.13
N ALA A 191 -5.84 4.91 10.63
CA ALA A 191 -4.70 4.06 10.98
C ALA A 191 -4.80 3.44 12.39
N HIS A 192 -5.90 3.63 13.10
CA HIS A 192 -6.08 3.11 14.46
C HIS A 192 -5.91 1.58 14.52
N GLY A 193 -5.10 1.09 15.45
CA GLY A 193 -4.71 -0.32 15.57
C GLY A 193 -3.63 -0.77 14.58
N GLY A 194 -3.12 0.13 13.73
CA GLY A 194 -2.16 -0.18 12.66
C GLY A 194 -0.98 0.76 12.61
N THR A 195 -0.58 1.12 11.39
CA THR A 195 0.61 1.95 11.10
C THR A 195 0.26 3.09 10.15
N LEU A 196 0.75 4.29 10.46
CA LEU A 196 0.68 5.47 9.60
C LEU A 196 2.06 5.78 9.04
N LEU A 197 2.18 5.90 7.72
CA LEU A 197 3.36 6.42 7.04
C LEU A 197 3.10 7.88 6.62
N LEU A 198 3.93 8.80 7.15
CA LEU A 198 4.02 10.18 6.67
C LEU A 198 5.18 10.25 5.66
N ASP A 199 4.87 10.16 4.38
CA ASP A 199 5.89 10.29 3.33
C ASP A 199 6.16 11.76 3.04
N GLU A 200 7.43 12.08 2.70
CA GLU A 200 7.96 13.44 2.51
C GLU A 200 7.61 14.36 3.70
N ILE A 201 7.85 13.86 4.93
CA ILE A 201 7.54 14.58 6.18
C ILE A 201 8.21 15.98 6.27
N ALA A 202 9.35 16.14 5.63
CA ALA A 202 10.08 17.41 5.57
C ALA A 202 9.32 18.52 4.82
N GLU A 203 8.34 18.16 3.97
CA GLU A 203 7.47 19.12 3.26
C GLU A 203 6.28 19.59 4.12
N MET A 204 6.13 19.06 5.34
CA MET A 204 5.03 19.47 6.22
C MET A 204 5.16 20.94 6.63
N PRO A 205 4.12 21.76 6.46
CA PRO A 205 4.11 23.16 6.90
C PRO A 205 4.48 23.32 8.38
N PHE A 206 5.29 24.31 8.69
CA PHE A 206 5.86 24.53 10.03
C PHE A 206 4.79 24.65 11.14
N ASN A 207 3.65 25.25 10.84
CA ASN A 207 2.52 25.37 11.76
C ASN A 207 1.88 24.00 12.09
N LEU A 208 1.89 23.04 11.16
CA LEU A 208 1.35 21.69 11.38
C LEU A 208 2.30 20.80 12.16
N GLN A 209 3.60 21.05 12.10
CA GLN A 209 4.60 20.30 12.84
C GLN A 209 4.34 20.33 14.36
N SER A 210 3.91 21.47 14.90
CA SER A 210 3.56 21.59 16.33
C SER A 210 2.31 20.80 16.72
N LYS A 211 1.32 20.71 15.81
CA LYS A 211 0.12 19.90 16.03
C LYS A 211 0.44 18.42 15.95
N LEU A 212 1.27 18.02 14.99
CA LEU A 212 1.75 16.65 14.86
C LEU A 212 2.54 16.22 16.11
N LEU A 213 3.46 17.05 16.61
CA LEU A 213 4.21 16.77 17.83
C LEU A 213 3.26 16.46 19.00
N ARG A 214 2.25 17.31 19.22
CA ARG A 214 1.26 17.10 20.29
C ARG A 214 0.54 15.75 20.13
N VAL A 215 0.15 15.39 18.91
CA VAL A 215 -0.52 14.09 18.65
C VAL A 215 0.40 12.92 18.96
N ILE A 216 1.69 12.99 18.58
CA ILE A 216 2.67 11.91 18.84
C ILE A 216 2.98 11.78 20.34
N GLU A 217 2.83 12.85 21.12
CA GLU A 217 3.05 12.84 22.56
C GLU A 217 1.87 12.27 23.34
N THR A 218 0.65 12.65 22.93
CA THR A 218 -0.57 12.31 23.68
C THR A 218 -1.38 11.18 23.06
N TRP A 219 -1.15 10.88 21.79
CA TRP A 219 -1.97 10.01 20.94
C TRP A 219 -3.46 10.41 20.95
N GLU A 220 -3.68 11.71 21.02
CA GLU A 220 -4.99 12.32 21.00
C GLU A 220 -5.11 13.26 19.79
N ILE A 221 -6.18 13.07 19.02
CA ILE A 221 -6.51 13.92 17.87
C ILE A 221 -7.77 14.74 18.16
N LYS A 222 -7.81 15.95 17.60
CA LYS A 222 -8.98 16.81 17.64
C LYS A 222 -9.35 17.17 16.19
N PRO A 223 -10.48 16.63 15.64
CA PRO A 223 -10.92 16.99 14.30
C PRO A 223 -11.19 18.50 14.17
N LEU A 224 -10.96 19.07 12.99
CA LEU A 224 -11.25 20.48 12.72
C LEU A 224 -12.75 20.75 12.94
N GLY A 225 -13.05 21.85 13.59
CA GLY A 225 -14.43 22.24 13.91
C GLY A 225 -15.07 21.44 15.07
N SER A 226 -14.32 20.54 15.73
CA SER A 226 -14.81 19.74 16.85
C SER A 226 -14.10 20.10 18.16
N ASP A 227 -14.83 20.07 19.28
CA ASP A 227 -14.24 20.13 20.61
C ASP A 227 -13.96 18.76 21.23
N LYS A 228 -14.38 17.69 20.55
CA LYS A 228 -14.19 16.32 21.03
C LYS A 228 -12.79 15.82 20.69
N VAL A 229 -12.10 15.34 21.71
CA VAL A 229 -10.82 14.66 21.58
C VAL A 229 -11.06 13.17 21.39
N LYS A 230 -10.31 12.53 20.48
CA LYS A 230 -10.33 11.10 20.22
C LYS A 230 -8.95 10.52 20.49
N LYS A 231 -8.88 9.41 21.23
CA LYS A 231 -7.63 8.66 21.40
C LYS A 231 -7.43 7.73 20.22
N VAL A 232 -6.19 7.68 19.73
CA VAL A 232 -5.76 6.78 18.65
C VAL A 232 -4.58 5.95 19.14
N ASP A 233 -4.47 4.72 18.66
CA ASP A 233 -3.33 3.84 18.86
C ASP A 233 -2.71 3.55 17.50
N VAL A 234 -1.62 4.23 17.17
CA VAL A 234 -1.02 4.21 15.83
C VAL A 234 0.49 4.10 15.96
N ARG A 235 1.11 3.20 15.21
CA ARG A 235 2.56 3.21 15.01
C ARG A 235 2.91 4.21 13.92
N LEU A 236 3.84 5.14 14.20
CA LEU A 236 4.24 6.16 13.23
C LEU A 236 5.55 5.78 12.52
N LEU A 237 5.52 5.80 11.20
CA LEU A 237 6.67 5.79 10.32
C LEU A 237 6.71 7.12 9.54
N SER A 238 7.89 7.64 9.32
CA SER A 238 8.10 8.89 8.55
C SER A 238 9.15 8.65 7.49
N ALA A 239 9.00 9.26 6.32
CA ALA A 239 9.98 9.16 5.25
C ALA A 239 10.31 10.53 4.69
N THR A 240 11.56 10.73 4.24
CA THR A 240 12.01 11.96 3.61
C THR A 240 13.19 11.74 2.66
N ASN A 241 13.30 12.58 1.65
CA ASN A 241 14.46 12.70 0.79
C ASN A 241 15.34 13.91 1.13
N ARG A 242 14.91 14.76 2.08
CA ARG A 242 15.64 15.97 2.51
C ARG A 242 16.48 15.73 3.74
N ASN A 243 17.50 16.54 3.91
CA ASN A 243 18.29 16.59 5.13
C ASN A 243 17.55 17.42 6.21
N ILE A 244 16.89 16.72 7.14
CA ILE A 244 16.12 17.40 8.20
C ILE A 244 17.03 18.24 9.11
N LYS A 245 18.28 17.86 9.34
CA LYS A 245 19.21 18.65 10.19
C LYS A 245 19.50 20.01 9.60
N GLU A 246 19.74 20.11 8.29
CA GLU A 246 19.88 21.39 7.60
C GLU A 246 18.60 22.23 7.70
N MET A 247 17.43 21.61 7.59
CA MET A 247 16.15 22.30 7.73
C MET A 247 15.88 22.79 9.15
N ILE A 248 16.41 22.13 10.18
CA ILE A 248 16.37 22.61 11.58
C ILE A 248 17.21 23.87 11.71
N ASP A 249 18.44 23.88 11.17
CA ASP A 249 19.33 25.05 11.20
C ASP A 249 18.70 26.24 10.44
N GLU A 250 17.97 25.98 9.37
CA GLU A 250 17.21 26.97 8.59
C GLU A 250 15.86 27.36 9.24
N LYS A 251 15.50 26.80 10.39
CA LYS A 251 14.21 27.00 11.09
C LYS A 251 12.98 26.62 10.26
N LYS A 252 13.13 25.69 9.32
CA LYS A 252 12.05 25.14 8.49
C LYS A 252 11.45 23.87 9.07
N PHE A 253 12.19 23.18 9.96
CA PHE A 253 11.75 22.00 10.67
C PHE A 253 12.03 22.14 12.17
N ARG A 254 11.14 21.63 13.01
CA ARG A 254 11.27 21.69 14.46
C ARG A 254 12.18 20.60 14.99
N GLU A 255 13.11 20.94 15.82
CA GLU A 255 14.05 20.01 16.46
C GLU A 255 13.35 19.02 17.40
N ASP A 256 12.35 19.50 18.17
CA ASP A 256 11.57 18.65 19.08
C ASP A 256 10.79 17.56 18.35
N LEU A 257 10.18 17.90 17.21
CA LEU A 257 9.50 16.93 16.35
C LEU A 257 10.49 15.91 15.77
N PHE A 258 11.67 16.36 15.30
CA PHE A 258 12.69 15.47 14.77
C PHE A 258 13.06 14.35 15.76
N TYR A 259 13.38 14.69 17.01
CA TYR A 259 13.72 13.68 18.01
C TYR A 259 12.56 12.75 18.34
N ARG A 260 11.32 13.18 18.14
CA ARG A 260 10.15 12.34 18.40
C ARG A 260 9.84 11.37 17.28
N ILE A 261 10.06 11.75 16.01
CA ILE A 261 9.85 10.87 14.84
C ILE A 261 11.06 10.00 14.51
N ALA A 262 12.26 10.42 14.88
CA ALA A 262 13.53 9.75 14.59
C ALA A 262 14.06 8.93 15.77
N THR A 263 13.18 8.19 16.49
CA THR A 263 13.63 7.27 17.55
C THR A 263 14.60 6.23 16.98
N VAL A 264 14.33 5.74 15.79
CA VAL A 264 15.26 4.94 14.97
C VAL A 264 15.32 5.56 13.58
N ALA A 265 16.51 5.79 13.05
CA ALA A 265 16.71 6.27 11.69
C ALA A 265 17.25 5.14 10.80
N ILE A 266 16.63 4.95 9.63
CA ILE A 266 17.07 3.99 8.60
C ILE A 266 17.41 4.78 7.35
N SER A 267 18.71 4.79 6.98
CA SER A 267 19.17 5.47 5.77
C SER A 267 19.30 4.48 4.62
N LEU A 268 18.55 4.72 3.54
CA LEU A 268 18.59 3.92 2.32
C LEU A 268 19.71 4.40 1.39
N PRO A 269 20.58 3.49 0.93
CA PRO A 269 21.62 3.86 -0.01
C PRO A 269 21.01 4.22 -1.38
N SER A 270 21.62 5.18 -2.07
CA SER A 270 21.34 5.45 -3.49
C SER A 270 21.67 4.23 -4.34
N LEU A 271 21.15 4.15 -5.55
CA LEU A 271 21.44 3.03 -6.46
C LEU A 271 22.90 3.01 -6.87
N ASP A 272 23.52 4.18 -7.01
CA ASP A 272 24.95 4.32 -7.31
C ASP A 272 25.88 3.77 -6.20
N GLU A 273 25.40 3.78 -4.96
CA GLU A 273 26.11 3.23 -3.81
C GLU A 273 25.94 1.71 -3.64
N ARG A 274 25.05 1.08 -4.42
CA ARG A 274 24.76 -0.36 -4.43
C ARG A 274 24.73 -0.93 -5.82
N LYS A 275 25.71 -0.61 -6.65
CA LYS A 275 25.80 -1.05 -8.06
C LYS A 275 25.72 -2.57 -8.23
N ASP A 276 26.16 -3.34 -7.22
CA ASP A 276 26.07 -4.81 -7.20
C ASP A 276 24.61 -5.32 -7.26
N ASP A 277 23.62 -4.49 -6.91
CA ASP A 277 22.22 -4.84 -6.91
C ASP A 277 21.55 -4.57 -8.27
N ILE A 278 22.18 -3.76 -9.15
CA ILE A 278 21.58 -3.31 -10.42
C ILE A 278 21.21 -4.49 -11.32
N ALA A 279 22.08 -5.47 -11.47
CA ALA A 279 21.81 -6.63 -12.34
C ALA A 279 20.59 -7.43 -11.85
N MET A 280 20.46 -7.62 -10.53
CA MET A 280 19.34 -8.35 -9.92
C MET A 280 18.03 -7.54 -10.00
N LEU A 281 18.08 -6.23 -9.78
CA LEU A 281 16.94 -5.32 -9.94
C LEU A 281 16.47 -5.29 -11.40
N ALA A 282 17.41 -5.21 -12.36
CA ALA A 282 17.10 -5.20 -13.78
C ALA A 282 16.41 -6.52 -14.21
N ASP A 283 16.92 -7.66 -13.79
CA ASP A 283 16.30 -8.96 -14.08
C ASP A 283 14.88 -9.06 -13.48
N HIS A 284 14.70 -8.57 -12.24
CA HIS A 284 13.37 -8.51 -11.63
C HIS A 284 12.39 -7.66 -12.42
N PHE A 285 12.77 -6.44 -12.83
CA PHE A 285 11.88 -5.57 -13.60
C PHE A 285 11.57 -6.14 -14.99
N VAL A 286 12.55 -6.74 -15.66
CA VAL A 286 12.30 -7.44 -16.92
C VAL A 286 11.25 -8.53 -16.72
N LYS A 287 11.38 -9.39 -15.72
CA LYS A 287 10.41 -10.45 -15.42
C LYS A 287 9.01 -9.89 -15.08
N LYS A 288 8.96 -8.86 -14.23
CA LYS A 288 7.72 -8.19 -13.80
C LYS A 288 6.96 -7.59 -15.01
N ILE A 289 7.67 -6.90 -15.90
CA ILE A 289 7.08 -6.23 -17.06
C ILE A 289 6.75 -7.25 -18.15
N SER A 290 7.61 -8.26 -18.38
CA SER A 290 7.37 -9.37 -19.29
C SER A 290 6.05 -10.09 -18.98
N ALA A 291 5.78 -10.35 -17.70
CA ALA A 291 4.53 -10.97 -17.27
C ALA A 291 3.30 -10.11 -17.63
N LYS A 292 3.39 -8.78 -17.47
CA LYS A 292 2.32 -7.85 -17.84
C LYS A 292 2.08 -7.79 -19.34
N MET A 293 3.15 -7.95 -20.14
CA MET A 293 3.10 -7.87 -21.61
C MET A 293 2.78 -9.23 -22.27
N ASN A 294 2.66 -10.34 -21.50
CA ASN A 294 2.55 -11.72 -21.99
C ASN A 294 3.65 -12.06 -23.02
N LYS A 295 4.87 -11.56 -22.80
CA LYS A 295 6.07 -11.82 -23.61
C LYS A 295 7.20 -12.26 -22.69
N GLN A 296 8.20 -12.94 -23.25
CA GLN A 296 9.40 -13.31 -22.50
C GLN A 296 10.57 -12.48 -23.01
N PHE A 297 11.12 -11.64 -22.15
CA PHE A 297 12.31 -10.85 -22.47
C PHE A 297 13.48 -11.28 -21.57
N ALA A 298 14.69 -11.06 -22.08
CA ALA A 298 15.94 -11.29 -21.36
C ALA A 298 16.97 -10.18 -21.65
N LEU A 299 17.87 -9.95 -20.68
CA LEU A 299 18.98 -9.00 -20.83
C LEU A 299 20.25 -9.73 -21.25
N LYS A 300 20.98 -9.17 -22.21
CA LYS A 300 22.36 -9.55 -22.52
C LYS A 300 23.34 -8.95 -21.51
N GLY A 301 24.52 -9.55 -21.39
CA GLY A 301 25.58 -9.05 -20.52
C GLY A 301 26.02 -7.62 -20.82
N ASP A 302 26.06 -7.23 -22.10
CA ASP A 302 26.40 -5.88 -22.56
C ASP A 302 25.33 -4.83 -22.16
N ALA A 303 24.07 -5.22 -22.05
CA ALA A 303 23.00 -4.37 -21.50
C ALA A 303 23.20 -4.13 -20.00
N ILE A 304 23.51 -5.19 -19.24
CA ILE A 304 23.77 -5.08 -17.80
C ILE A 304 24.97 -4.16 -17.53
N GLU A 305 26.02 -4.25 -18.35
CA GLU A 305 27.19 -3.38 -18.23
C GLU A 305 26.81 -1.89 -18.41
N VAL A 306 25.98 -1.55 -19.41
CA VAL A 306 25.47 -0.18 -19.60
C VAL A 306 24.68 0.29 -18.39
N LEU A 307 23.76 -0.54 -17.87
CA LEU A 307 22.95 -0.19 -16.72
C LEU A 307 23.79 0.00 -15.44
N THR A 308 24.86 -0.82 -15.25
CA THR A 308 25.74 -0.73 -14.07
C THR A 308 26.63 0.52 -14.11
N ASN A 309 27.01 1.00 -15.30
CA ASN A 309 27.88 2.15 -15.47
C ASN A 309 27.12 3.48 -15.51
N HIS A 310 25.81 3.45 -15.66
CA HIS A 310 24.97 4.66 -15.66
C HIS A 310 24.87 5.28 -14.27
N HIS A 311 24.73 6.61 -14.20
CA HIS A 311 24.48 7.35 -12.95
C HIS A 311 22.97 7.53 -12.75
N TRP A 312 22.44 6.97 -11.68
CA TRP A 312 21.00 6.87 -11.42
C TRP A 312 20.50 7.98 -10.51
N GLN A 313 20.20 9.17 -11.02
CA GLN A 313 19.64 10.27 -10.24
C GLN A 313 18.27 9.94 -9.65
N GLY A 314 17.41 9.26 -10.39
CA GLY A 314 16.09 8.80 -9.97
C GLY A 314 16.10 7.40 -9.34
N ASN A 315 17.28 6.86 -9.05
CA ASN A 315 17.49 5.59 -8.36
C ASN A 315 16.71 4.40 -8.99
N VAL A 316 16.06 3.58 -8.17
CA VAL A 316 15.35 2.36 -8.62
C VAL A 316 14.14 2.69 -9.48
N ARG A 317 13.47 3.84 -9.21
CA ARG A 317 12.34 4.28 -10.04
C ARG A 317 12.78 4.63 -11.47
N GLU A 318 13.92 5.27 -11.62
CA GLU A 318 14.49 5.56 -12.94
C GLU A 318 14.89 4.26 -13.66
N LEU A 319 15.55 3.32 -12.96
CA LEU A 319 15.93 2.02 -13.53
C LEU A 319 14.68 1.26 -14.03
N GLU A 320 13.58 1.21 -13.24
CA GLU A 320 12.34 0.57 -13.67
C GLU A 320 11.78 1.21 -14.94
N ASN A 321 11.68 2.53 -15.00
CA ASN A 321 11.19 3.28 -16.16
C ASN A 321 12.07 3.06 -17.42
N VAL A 322 13.38 3.05 -17.24
CA VAL A 322 14.35 2.81 -18.31
C VAL A 322 14.18 1.41 -18.91
N ILE A 323 14.03 0.40 -18.05
CA ILE A 323 13.79 -0.98 -18.50
C ILE A 323 12.45 -1.08 -19.21
N GLU A 324 11.38 -0.51 -18.64
CA GLU A 324 10.05 -0.50 -19.24
C GLU A 324 10.08 0.14 -20.63
N ARG A 325 10.73 1.29 -20.77
CA ARG A 325 10.91 1.97 -22.07
C ARG A 325 11.67 1.10 -23.06
N ALA A 326 12.74 0.43 -22.63
CA ALA A 326 13.54 -0.46 -23.50
C ALA A 326 12.72 -1.67 -23.98
N LEU A 327 11.89 -2.27 -23.12
CA LEU A 327 11.02 -3.39 -23.44
C LEU A 327 9.92 -3.00 -24.42
N ILE A 328 9.27 -1.84 -24.21
CA ILE A 328 8.21 -1.34 -25.11
C ILE A 328 8.77 -1.01 -26.51
N SER A 329 10.00 -0.48 -26.57
CA SER A 329 10.62 -0.07 -27.83
C SER A 329 11.39 -1.19 -28.53
N SER A 330 11.43 -2.40 -27.98
CA SER A 330 12.21 -3.50 -28.54
C SER A 330 11.39 -4.34 -29.51
N ASP A 331 11.95 -4.57 -30.69
CA ASP A 331 11.42 -5.50 -31.70
C ASP A 331 11.90 -6.94 -31.46
N THR A 332 12.77 -7.17 -30.45
CA THR A 332 13.35 -8.48 -30.15
C THR A 332 13.18 -8.82 -28.67
N ASP A 333 13.09 -10.12 -28.36
CA ASP A 333 12.93 -10.61 -26.98
C ASP A 333 14.24 -10.55 -26.17
N LEU A 334 15.38 -10.25 -26.82
CA LEU A 334 16.68 -10.22 -26.20
C LEU A 334 17.29 -8.81 -26.27
N LEU A 335 17.28 -8.09 -25.14
CA LEU A 335 17.75 -6.73 -25.03
C LEU A 335 19.27 -6.67 -24.88
N GLY A 336 19.94 -5.95 -25.78
CA GLY A 336 21.36 -5.66 -25.74
C GLY A 336 21.63 -4.15 -25.52
N ARG A 337 22.91 -3.77 -25.53
CA ARG A 337 23.37 -2.39 -25.36
C ARG A 337 22.63 -1.38 -26.25
N HIS A 338 22.25 -1.79 -27.48
CA HIS A 338 21.58 -0.89 -28.44
C HIS A 338 20.19 -0.44 -27.97
N ASN A 339 19.50 -1.22 -27.14
CA ASN A 339 18.18 -0.87 -26.57
C ASN A 339 18.27 0.23 -25.49
N PHE A 340 19.48 0.51 -24.98
CA PHE A 340 19.77 1.49 -23.94
C PHE A 340 20.61 2.69 -24.43
N ARG A 341 20.69 2.92 -25.75
CA ARG A 341 21.48 4.02 -26.34
C ARG A 341 21.06 5.40 -25.83
N PHE A 342 19.79 5.57 -25.48
CA PHE A 342 19.27 6.84 -24.94
C PHE A 342 19.84 7.20 -23.55
N LEU A 343 20.45 6.25 -22.83
CA LEU A 343 21.18 6.55 -21.60
C LEU A 343 22.57 7.15 -21.87
N VAL A 344 23.15 6.87 -23.03
CA VAL A 344 24.50 7.31 -23.39
C VAL A 344 24.48 8.69 -24.04
N SER A 345 23.36 9.06 -24.71
CA SER A 345 23.20 10.33 -25.43
C SER A 345 22.98 11.55 -24.56
N ASN A 346 22.55 11.40 -23.32
CA ASN A 346 22.30 12.54 -22.39
C ASN A 346 23.59 13.16 -21.81
N GLY A 347 24.75 12.76 -22.27
CA GLY A 347 26.03 13.36 -21.86
C GLY A 347 26.58 14.44 -22.81
N ASN A 348 26.02 14.61 -24.01
CA ASN A 348 26.63 15.49 -25.02
C ASN A 348 25.69 16.17 -26.03
N ASP A 349 24.37 16.23 -25.83
CA ASP A 349 23.47 16.90 -26.78
C ASP A 349 22.46 17.84 -26.07
N GLU A 350 22.95 18.97 -25.55
CA GLU A 350 22.23 20.24 -25.58
C GLU A 350 22.63 20.99 -26.84
N GLU A 351 22.36 20.45 -28.00
CA GLU A 351 22.37 21.27 -29.24
C GLU A 351 21.50 20.63 -30.32
N SER A 352 20.64 21.48 -30.90
CA SER A 352 19.90 21.31 -32.17
C SER A 352 18.57 20.54 -32.14
N ILE A 353 17.51 21.17 -31.61
CA ILE A 353 16.23 21.19 -32.34
C ILE A 353 16.03 22.60 -32.86
N SER A 354 16.74 22.92 -33.97
CA SER A 354 16.33 24.02 -34.82
C SER A 354 15.24 23.50 -35.77
N MET A 355 14.02 23.99 -35.57
CA MET A 355 12.95 23.87 -36.55
C MET A 355 13.36 24.59 -37.83
N GLY A 356 13.83 23.85 -38.80
CA GLY A 356 13.91 24.24 -40.19
C GLY A 356 12.62 23.89 -40.92
N GLY A 357 11.66 24.78 -40.94
CA GLY A 357 10.45 24.68 -41.71
C GLY A 357 10.21 25.99 -42.48
N ASN A 358 10.99 26.23 -43.55
CA ASN A 358 10.62 27.21 -44.57
C ASN A 358 9.45 26.64 -45.39
N MET A 359 8.29 27.19 -45.18
CA MET A 359 7.16 27.04 -46.09
C MET A 359 7.10 28.33 -46.95
N GLU A 360 7.69 28.28 -48.12
CA GLU A 360 7.39 29.28 -49.17
C GLU A 360 6.02 29.03 -49.76
N LEU A 361 5.14 30.01 -49.56
CA LEU A 361 3.90 30.17 -50.34
C LEU A 361 4.19 30.76 -51.68
N LYS A 362 3.82 30.08 -52.74
CA LYS A 362 3.42 30.64 -54.01
C LYS A 362 2.00 30.24 -54.35
#